data_81d9602d4ffd19618881e456d36329e9
#
_entry.id   81d9602d4ffd19618881e456d36329e9
#
_cell.length_a   1.000
_cell.length_b   1.000
_cell.length_c   1.000
_cell.angle_alpha   90.00
_cell.angle_beta   90.00
_cell.angle_gamma   90.00
#
_symmetry.space_group_name_H-M   'P 1'
#
loop_
_entity.id
_entity.type
_entity.pdbx_description
1 polymer ?
#
loop_
_entity_poly.entity_id
_entity_poly.type
_entity_poly.pdbx_seq_one_letter_code
_entity_poly.pdbx_strand_id
1 'polypeptide(L)'
;MAAMSQDLFRTDATLRECAATITAITDQGIVLDRTVFYPQGGGQAGDSGVLVGADGRELAIADTRKGKDAEGRFTSEICHLPASTGDSSLSFQDLCARAGLAVGDAVTARIDWARRHRMMRFHTTTHLLCHLVPQLVNGCSITPDYARLDFAMSEPLDKEVLNAGIAALVAAAHPVTVGRITDAELDANPALVKSMSVQPPRGSGTERTIR
;
A
#
# COMPACT_ATOMS: atom_id res chain seq x y z
N MET A 1 -18.57 -15.30 -8.79
CA MET A 1 -17.43 -15.11 -7.86
C MET A 1 -16.65 -13.91 -8.38
N ALA A 2 -16.48 -12.85 -7.58
CA ALA A 2 -15.64 -11.72 -7.98
C ALA A 2 -14.22 -12.24 -8.22
N ALA A 3 -13.63 -11.88 -9.37
CA ALA A 3 -12.26 -12.27 -9.69
C ALA A 3 -11.32 -11.53 -8.74
N MET A 4 -10.50 -12.26 -7.99
CA MET A 4 -9.51 -11.66 -7.11
C MET A 4 -8.49 -10.88 -7.95
N SER A 5 -8.27 -9.61 -7.61
CA SER A 5 -7.18 -8.83 -8.22
C SER A 5 -5.82 -9.47 -7.94
N GLN A 6 -5.00 -9.65 -8.95
CA GLN A 6 -3.63 -10.11 -8.76
C GLN A 6 -2.74 -8.94 -8.29
N ASP A 7 -2.13 -9.10 -7.11
CA ASP A 7 -1.28 -8.10 -6.44
C ASP A 7 0.15 -8.10 -7.00
N LEU A 8 0.39 -7.50 -8.16
CA LEU A 8 1.73 -7.50 -8.80
C LEU A 8 2.79 -6.80 -7.96
N PHE A 9 2.42 -5.75 -7.22
CA PHE A 9 3.31 -5.03 -6.30
C PHE A 9 3.86 -5.89 -5.16
N ARG A 10 3.24 -7.06 -4.88
CA ARG A 10 3.76 -8.02 -3.89
C ARG A 10 4.80 -8.96 -4.49
N THR A 11 4.74 -9.20 -5.81
CA THR A 11 5.70 -10.03 -6.52
C THR A 11 6.94 -9.24 -6.88
N ASP A 12 6.73 -8.03 -7.41
CA ASP A 12 7.81 -7.09 -7.72
C ASP A 12 7.36 -5.67 -7.34
N ALA A 13 7.92 -5.13 -6.26
CA ALA A 13 7.60 -3.80 -5.75
C ALA A 13 8.13 -2.67 -6.65
N THR A 14 8.98 -2.96 -7.64
CA THR A 14 9.59 -1.98 -8.55
C THR A 14 8.82 -1.83 -9.87
N LEU A 15 7.80 -2.65 -10.11
CA LEU A 15 6.91 -2.50 -11.26
C LEU A 15 6.18 -1.16 -11.20
N ARG A 16 6.22 -0.43 -12.31
CA ARG A 16 5.65 0.92 -12.43
C ARG A 16 4.35 0.93 -13.18
N GLU A 17 4.13 -0.08 -14.05
CA GLU A 17 2.92 -0.22 -14.85
C GLU A 17 2.62 -1.68 -15.17
N CYS A 18 1.38 -1.98 -15.50
CA CYS A 18 0.94 -3.26 -16.03
C CYS A 18 -0.26 -3.10 -16.96
N ALA A 19 -0.39 -4.01 -17.92
CA ALA A 19 -1.64 -4.20 -18.61
C ALA A 19 -2.65 -4.88 -17.68
N ALA A 20 -3.89 -4.40 -17.66
CA ALA A 20 -4.97 -4.90 -16.83
C ALA A 20 -6.32 -4.76 -17.53
N THR A 21 -7.35 -5.41 -17.00
CA THR A 21 -8.74 -5.29 -17.45
C THR A 21 -9.60 -4.73 -16.32
N ILE A 22 -10.47 -3.79 -16.62
CA ILE A 22 -11.48 -3.28 -15.67
C ILE A 22 -12.51 -4.38 -15.42
N THR A 23 -12.58 -4.89 -14.19
CA THR A 23 -13.53 -5.95 -13.81
C THR A 23 -14.79 -5.41 -13.15
N ALA A 24 -14.70 -4.24 -12.49
CA ALA A 24 -15.85 -3.55 -11.91
C ALA A 24 -15.59 -2.04 -11.78
N ILE A 25 -16.68 -1.26 -11.76
CA ILE A 25 -16.71 0.15 -11.41
C ILE A 25 -17.82 0.30 -10.36
N THR A 26 -17.45 0.65 -9.14
CA THR A 26 -18.34 0.72 -7.98
C THR A 26 -18.25 2.11 -7.34
N ASP A 27 -19.05 2.35 -6.31
CA ASP A 27 -18.93 3.53 -5.44
C ASP A 27 -17.65 3.57 -4.59
N GLN A 28 -16.96 2.41 -4.47
CA GLN A 28 -15.67 2.31 -3.78
C GLN A 28 -14.47 2.57 -4.71
N GLY A 29 -14.66 2.54 -6.04
CA GLY A 29 -13.62 2.76 -7.04
C GLY A 29 -13.66 1.78 -8.20
N ILE A 30 -12.60 1.79 -8.99
CA ILE A 30 -12.40 0.90 -10.13
C ILE A 30 -11.61 -0.32 -9.68
N VAL A 31 -12.10 -1.51 -10.01
CA VAL A 31 -11.43 -2.78 -9.72
C VAL A 31 -10.83 -3.34 -11.01
N LEU A 32 -9.58 -3.80 -10.92
CA LEU A 32 -8.84 -4.42 -12.03
C LEU A 32 -8.59 -5.90 -11.74
N ASP A 33 -8.43 -6.72 -12.80
CA ASP A 33 -8.04 -8.13 -12.70
C ASP A 33 -6.63 -8.28 -12.08
N ARG A 34 -5.74 -7.31 -12.30
CA ARG A 34 -4.40 -7.21 -11.72
C ARG A 34 -3.97 -5.76 -11.57
N THR A 35 -3.05 -5.49 -10.65
CA THR A 35 -2.60 -4.12 -10.42
C THR A 35 -1.19 -4.03 -9.86
N VAL A 36 -0.48 -2.95 -10.24
CA VAL A 36 0.77 -2.49 -9.63
C VAL A 36 0.54 -1.48 -8.51
N PHE A 37 -0.69 -0.98 -8.34
CA PHE A 37 -1.04 0.01 -7.32
C PHE A 37 -1.10 -0.63 -5.94
N TYR A 38 -0.32 -0.09 -5.00
CA TYR A 38 -0.35 -0.50 -3.59
C TYR A 38 -1.54 0.15 -2.88
N PRO A 39 -2.47 -0.62 -2.32
CA PRO A 39 -3.57 -0.06 -1.55
C PRO A 39 -3.10 0.41 -0.18
N GLN A 40 -3.73 1.46 0.34
CA GLN A 40 -3.46 1.95 1.70
C GLN A 40 -3.40 0.79 2.70
N GLY A 41 -2.30 0.71 3.45
CA GLY A 41 -2.09 -0.36 4.43
C GLY A 41 -0.74 -0.26 5.13
N GLY A 42 -0.62 -0.86 6.33
CA GLY A 42 0.61 -0.82 7.11
C GLY A 42 1.08 0.61 7.45
N GLY A 43 0.16 1.56 7.62
CA GLY A 43 0.45 2.97 7.85
C GLY A 43 0.79 3.76 6.58
N GLN A 44 1.04 3.10 5.44
CA GLN A 44 1.37 3.76 4.18
C GLN A 44 0.11 4.14 3.40
N ALA A 45 0.09 5.37 2.88
CA ALA A 45 -0.96 5.84 1.96
C ALA A 45 -1.00 5.00 0.67
N GLY A 46 -2.17 4.90 0.06
CA GLY A 46 -2.35 4.25 -1.22
C GLY A 46 -1.63 4.97 -2.35
N ASP A 47 -1.38 4.27 -3.44
CA ASP A 47 -0.76 4.87 -4.62
C ASP A 47 -1.72 5.77 -5.37
N SER A 48 -1.14 6.74 -6.06
CA SER A 48 -1.76 7.51 -7.13
C SER A 48 -1.11 7.18 -8.47
N GLY A 49 -1.74 7.61 -9.56
CA GLY A 49 -1.25 7.39 -10.90
C GLY A 49 -2.32 7.61 -11.96
N VAL A 50 -2.32 6.80 -13.02
CA VAL A 50 -3.29 6.89 -14.10
C VAL A 50 -3.70 5.50 -14.60
N LEU A 51 -4.93 5.40 -15.11
CA LEU A 51 -5.37 4.32 -15.99
C LEU A 51 -5.41 4.89 -17.41
N VAL A 52 -4.68 4.26 -18.33
CA VAL A 52 -4.57 4.68 -19.73
C VAL A 52 -5.40 3.72 -20.59
N GLY A 53 -6.42 4.24 -21.25
CA GLY A 53 -7.26 3.48 -22.17
C GLY A 53 -6.54 3.16 -23.48
N ALA A 54 -7.13 2.29 -24.31
CA ALA A 54 -6.58 1.88 -25.61
C ALA A 54 -6.42 3.04 -26.59
N ASP A 55 -7.22 4.10 -26.45
CA ASP A 55 -7.17 5.32 -27.25
C ASP A 55 -6.17 6.37 -26.71
N GLY A 56 -5.44 6.04 -25.65
CA GLY A 56 -4.46 6.91 -25.01
C GLY A 56 -5.05 7.94 -24.04
N ARG A 57 -6.37 7.98 -23.84
CA ARG A 57 -6.98 8.84 -22.81
C ARG A 57 -6.59 8.33 -21.41
N GLU A 58 -6.34 9.26 -20.52
CA GLU A 58 -5.92 8.97 -19.16
C GLU A 58 -7.02 9.33 -18.15
N LEU A 59 -7.26 8.41 -17.20
CA LEU A 59 -8.06 8.68 -16.02
C LEU A 59 -7.11 8.74 -14.81
N ALA A 60 -7.02 9.91 -14.20
CA ALA A 60 -6.19 10.10 -13.02
C ALA A 60 -6.76 9.34 -11.82
N ILE A 61 -5.90 8.62 -11.11
CA ILE A 61 -6.18 7.91 -9.85
C ILE A 61 -5.51 8.67 -8.71
N ALA A 62 -6.32 9.14 -7.76
CA ALA A 62 -5.86 9.91 -6.62
C ALA A 62 -5.39 9.04 -5.45
N ASP A 63 -5.98 7.86 -5.27
CA ASP A 63 -5.70 6.97 -4.14
C ASP A 63 -6.05 5.52 -4.50
N THR A 64 -5.52 4.58 -3.73
CA THR A 64 -5.82 3.16 -3.88
C THR A 64 -6.10 2.56 -2.51
N ARG A 65 -7.19 1.79 -2.38
CA ARG A 65 -7.65 1.22 -1.11
C ARG A 65 -8.08 -0.23 -1.29
N LYS A 66 -8.15 -0.97 -0.19
CA LYS A 66 -8.83 -2.25 -0.17
C LYS A 66 -10.33 -2.04 -0.20
N GLY A 67 -11.03 -2.86 -0.99
CA GLY A 67 -12.50 -2.91 -0.99
C GLY A 67 -13.05 -3.34 0.36
N LYS A 68 -14.33 -3.03 0.60
CA LYS A 68 -15.07 -3.44 1.80
C LYS A 68 -16.38 -4.10 1.41
N ASP A 69 -16.75 -5.12 2.17
CA ASP A 69 -18.08 -5.75 2.06
C ASP A 69 -19.17 -4.88 2.76
N ALA A 70 -20.42 -5.36 2.72
CA ALA A 70 -21.55 -4.67 3.31
C ALA A 70 -21.44 -4.49 4.84
N GLU A 71 -20.65 -5.34 5.51
CA GLU A 71 -20.36 -5.27 6.94
C GLU A 71 -19.12 -4.41 7.25
N GLY A 72 -18.50 -3.79 6.24
CA GLY A 72 -17.32 -2.93 6.38
C GLY A 72 -15.99 -3.68 6.55
N ARG A 73 -15.97 -5.01 6.37
CA ARG A 73 -14.75 -5.82 6.44
C ARG A 73 -13.99 -5.72 5.13
N PHE A 74 -12.66 -5.69 5.21
CA PHE A 74 -11.81 -5.65 4.01
C PHE A 74 -11.96 -6.91 3.16
N THR A 75 -12.11 -6.70 1.85
CA THR A 75 -12.09 -7.76 0.85
C THR A 75 -10.71 -7.90 0.20
N SER A 76 -10.58 -8.85 -0.72
CA SER A 76 -9.38 -9.01 -1.56
C SER A 76 -9.35 -8.05 -2.76
N GLU A 77 -10.41 -7.29 -2.99
CA GLU A 77 -10.47 -6.33 -4.08
C GLU A 77 -9.59 -5.11 -3.79
N ILE A 78 -8.99 -4.57 -4.84
CA ILE A 78 -8.22 -3.32 -4.79
C ILE A 78 -8.98 -2.30 -5.61
N CYS A 79 -9.42 -1.23 -4.92
CA CYS A 79 -10.21 -0.15 -5.49
C CYS A 79 -9.30 1.04 -5.82
N HIS A 80 -9.30 1.43 -7.10
CA HIS A 80 -8.58 2.61 -7.61
C HIS A 80 -9.56 3.78 -7.63
N LEU A 81 -9.29 4.82 -6.86
CA LEU A 81 -10.18 5.96 -6.68
C LEU A 81 -9.83 7.05 -7.70
N PRO A 82 -10.70 7.36 -8.67
CA PRO A 82 -10.49 8.47 -9.59
C PRO A 82 -10.29 9.80 -8.85
N ALA A 83 -9.43 10.64 -9.42
CA ALA A 83 -9.24 11.99 -8.92
C ALA A 83 -10.50 12.83 -9.16
N SER A 84 -10.86 13.66 -8.17
CA SER A 84 -11.95 14.61 -8.32
C SER A 84 -11.63 15.64 -9.41
N THR A 85 -12.61 15.93 -10.26
CA THR A 85 -12.53 16.99 -11.27
C THR A 85 -13.00 18.35 -10.75
N GLY A 86 -13.29 18.46 -9.43
CA GLY A 86 -13.90 19.64 -8.83
C GLY A 86 -15.43 19.62 -8.84
N ASP A 87 -16.05 18.74 -9.60
CA ASP A 87 -17.49 18.48 -9.59
C ASP A 87 -17.80 17.27 -8.71
N SER A 88 -18.25 17.54 -7.49
CA SER A 88 -18.59 16.50 -6.50
C SER A 88 -19.89 15.73 -6.81
N SER A 89 -20.64 16.13 -7.84
CA SER A 89 -21.85 15.43 -8.27
C SER A 89 -21.55 14.20 -9.15
N LEU A 90 -20.34 14.09 -9.69
CA LEU A 90 -19.94 13.00 -10.57
C LEU A 90 -19.61 11.73 -9.80
N SER A 91 -20.27 10.65 -10.17
CA SER A 91 -19.90 9.31 -9.71
C SER A 91 -18.60 8.82 -10.37
N PHE A 92 -17.99 7.75 -9.82
CA PHE A 92 -16.84 7.11 -10.48
C PHE A 92 -17.21 6.53 -11.86
N GLN A 93 -18.46 6.09 -12.04
CA GLN A 93 -18.97 5.67 -13.35
C GLN A 93 -18.98 6.82 -14.36
N ASP A 94 -19.42 8.03 -13.94
CA ASP A 94 -19.41 9.22 -14.80
C ASP A 94 -17.99 9.62 -15.20
N LEU A 95 -17.04 9.56 -14.25
CA LEU A 95 -15.64 9.86 -14.52
C LEU A 95 -15.02 8.85 -15.50
N CYS A 96 -15.31 7.55 -15.34
CA CYS A 96 -14.89 6.52 -16.28
C CYS A 96 -15.49 6.73 -17.67
N ALA A 97 -16.80 7.00 -17.76
CA ALA A 97 -17.47 7.24 -19.04
C ALA A 97 -16.90 8.45 -19.77
N ARG A 98 -16.58 9.54 -19.06
CA ARG A 98 -15.89 10.72 -19.64
C ARG A 98 -14.50 10.40 -20.16
N ALA A 99 -13.78 9.51 -19.49
CA ALA A 99 -12.49 8.98 -19.93
C ALA A 99 -12.62 7.91 -21.03
N GLY A 100 -13.86 7.52 -21.40
CA GLY A 100 -14.13 6.46 -22.37
C GLY A 100 -13.75 5.07 -21.88
N LEU A 101 -13.84 4.84 -20.57
CA LEU A 101 -13.54 3.57 -19.91
C LEU A 101 -14.81 2.90 -19.39
N ALA A 102 -14.93 1.59 -19.61
CA ALA A 102 -16.03 0.76 -19.16
C ALA A 102 -15.52 -0.58 -18.60
N VAL A 103 -16.41 -1.30 -17.92
CA VAL A 103 -16.13 -2.68 -17.50
C VAL A 103 -15.86 -3.54 -18.73
N GLY A 104 -14.79 -4.33 -18.68
CA GLY A 104 -14.30 -5.17 -19.77
C GLY A 104 -13.18 -4.53 -20.60
N ASP A 105 -12.93 -3.23 -20.44
CA ASP A 105 -11.89 -2.55 -21.20
C ASP A 105 -10.49 -2.92 -20.70
N ALA A 106 -9.58 -3.06 -21.67
CA ALA A 106 -8.15 -3.17 -21.39
C ALA A 106 -7.56 -1.78 -21.12
N VAL A 107 -6.77 -1.68 -20.07
CA VAL A 107 -6.08 -0.45 -19.67
C VAL A 107 -4.61 -0.74 -19.32
N THR A 108 -3.77 0.29 -19.42
CA THR A 108 -2.47 0.30 -18.76
C THR A 108 -2.59 1.01 -17.41
N ALA A 109 -2.40 0.28 -16.33
CA ALA A 109 -2.38 0.82 -14.98
C ALA A 109 -0.95 1.27 -14.64
N ARG A 110 -0.72 2.60 -14.47
CA ARG A 110 0.60 3.21 -14.26
C ARG A 110 0.61 4.08 -13.02
N ILE A 111 1.50 3.77 -12.07
CA ILE A 111 1.64 4.50 -10.79
C ILE A 111 2.51 5.75 -10.93
N ASP A 112 2.30 6.73 -10.04
CA ASP A 112 3.29 7.78 -9.75
C ASP A 112 4.47 7.14 -9.00
N TRP A 113 5.50 6.77 -9.77
CA TRP A 113 6.67 6.10 -9.22
C TRP A 113 7.46 6.98 -8.26
N ALA A 114 7.57 8.28 -8.51
CA ALA A 114 8.32 9.18 -7.65
C ALA A 114 7.70 9.23 -6.25
N ARG A 115 6.36 9.31 -6.18
CA ARG A 115 5.58 9.25 -4.95
C ARG A 115 5.73 7.89 -4.27
N ARG A 116 5.53 6.77 -4.98
CA ARG A 116 5.67 5.40 -4.46
C ARG A 116 7.05 5.17 -3.88
N HIS A 117 8.11 5.45 -4.63
CA HIS A 117 9.48 5.21 -4.20
C HIS A 117 9.86 6.02 -2.96
N ARG A 118 9.38 7.26 -2.84
CA ARG A 118 9.57 8.06 -1.63
C ARG A 118 8.91 7.40 -0.41
N MET A 119 7.65 6.96 -0.54
CA MET A 119 6.95 6.27 0.54
C MET A 119 7.62 4.93 0.90
N MET A 120 8.12 4.16 -0.06
CA MET A 120 8.90 2.94 0.21
C MET A 120 10.14 3.22 1.04
N ARG A 121 10.89 4.28 0.73
CA ARG A 121 12.06 4.70 1.52
C ARG A 121 11.66 5.11 2.94
N PHE A 122 10.62 5.88 3.11
CA PHE A 122 10.07 6.22 4.43
C PHE A 122 9.64 4.97 5.19
N HIS A 123 8.94 4.04 4.54
CA HIS A 123 8.49 2.80 5.16
C HIS A 123 9.67 1.96 5.66
N THR A 124 10.70 1.79 4.85
CA THR A 124 11.94 1.11 5.27
C THR A 124 12.56 1.82 6.47
N THR A 125 12.63 3.17 6.45
CA THR A 125 13.18 3.93 7.58
C THR A 125 12.37 3.74 8.86
N THR A 126 11.04 3.62 8.80
CA THR A 126 10.23 3.32 10.00
C THR A 126 10.57 1.94 10.59
N HIS A 127 10.86 0.94 9.76
CA HIS A 127 11.32 -0.36 10.24
C HIS A 127 12.73 -0.29 10.85
N LEU A 128 13.65 0.51 10.29
CA LEU A 128 14.97 0.75 10.90
C LEU A 128 14.82 1.44 12.26
N LEU A 129 13.89 2.40 12.40
CA LEU A 129 13.58 3.00 13.69
C LEU A 129 13.03 1.98 14.69
N CYS A 130 12.17 1.04 14.29
CA CYS A 130 11.71 -0.04 15.16
C CYS A 130 12.82 -0.98 15.62
N HIS A 131 13.92 -1.08 14.87
CA HIS A 131 15.12 -1.81 15.29
C HIS A 131 15.90 -1.03 16.35
N LEU A 132 16.08 0.27 16.17
CA LEU A 132 16.84 1.13 17.08
C LEU A 132 16.08 1.45 18.37
N VAL A 133 14.75 1.48 18.31
CA VAL A 133 13.86 1.75 19.46
C VAL A 133 13.08 0.49 19.75
N PRO A 134 13.50 -0.34 20.74
CA PRO A 134 12.89 -1.64 21.04
C PRO A 134 11.60 -1.50 21.86
N GLN A 135 10.72 -0.61 21.43
CA GLN A 135 9.41 -0.34 22.02
C GLN A 135 8.29 -0.72 21.07
N LEU A 136 7.08 -0.93 21.61
CA LEU A 136 5.90 -1.19 20.79
C LEU A 136 5.46 0.08 20.07
N VAL A 137 4.91 -0.09 18.88
CA VAL A 137 4.41 0.99 18.03
C VAL A 137 2.92 1.18 18.26
N ASN A 138 2.52 2.36 18.70
CA ASN A 138 1.12 2.78 18.87
C ASN A 138 0.49 3.26 17.57
N GLY A 139 1.26 3.91 16.68
CA GLY A 139 0.77 4.48 15.44
C GLY A 139 1.85 4.63 14.40
N CYS A 140 1.43 4.57 13.14
CA CYS A 140 2.30 4.79 11.98
C CYS A 140 1.53 5.53 10.90
N SER A 141 2.16 6.56 10.31
CA SER A 141 1.62 7.26 9.14
C SER A 141 2.75 7.55 8.17
N ILE A 142 2.61 7.09 6.93
CA ILE A 142 3.59 7.26 5.86
C ILE A 142 2.87 7.89 4.67
N THR A 143 3.25 9.11 4.36
CA THR A 143 2.74 9.92 3.25
C THR A 143 3.88 10.24 2.28
N PRO A 144 3.61 10.86 1.13
CA PRO A 144 4.69 11.33 0.25
C PRO A 144 5.61 12.37 0.87
N ASP A 145 5.13 13.10 1.90
CA ASP A 145 5.84 14.26 2.46
C ASP A 145 6.60 13.90 3.73
N TYR A 146 6.08 12.98 4.54
CA TYR A 146 6.69 12.57 5.81
C TYR A 146 6.29 11.14 6.21
N ALA A 147 7.06 10.59 7.15
CA ALA A 147 6.65 9.44 7.94
C ALA A 147 6.64 9.80 9.42
N ARG A 148 5.65 9.29 10.15
CA ARG A 148 5.53 9.38 11.60
C ARG A 148 5.41 8.00 12.19
N LEU A 149 6.10 7.78 13.30
CA LEU A 149 6.04 6.55 14.08
C LEU A 149 5.91 6.93 15.56
N ASP A 150 4.88 6.44 16.21
CA ASP A 150 4.57 6.73 17.62
C ASP A 150 4.89 5.48 18.44
N PHE A 151 5.79 5.59 19.41
CA PHE A 151 6.17 4.50 20.30
C PHE A 151 5.44 4.56 21.66
N ALA A 152 5.16 3.40 22.23
CA ALA A 152 4.57 3.26 23.58
C ALA A 152 5.66 3.47 24.65
N MET A 153 6.05 4.73 24.86
CA MET A 153 7.09 5.10 25.83
C MET A 153 6.85 6.51 26.38
N SER A 154 7.39 6.79 27.58
CA SER A 154 7.35 8.11 28.21
C SER A 154 8.65 8.88 28.08
N GLU A 155 9.77 8.16 27.94
CA GLU A 155 11.07 8.77 27.85
C GLU A 155 11.31 9.41 26.47
N PRO A 156 11.87 10.61 26.40
CA PRO A 156 12.17 11.25 25.12
C PRO A 156 13.25 10.49 24.35
N LEU A 157 13.11 10.45 23.03
CA LEU A 157 14.10 9.84 22.16
C LEU A 157 15.28 10.79 21.95
N ASP A 158 16.50 10.25 21.99
CA ASP A 158 17.71 10.98 21.65
C ASP A 158 17.87 11.05 20.12
N LYS A 159 17.67 12.25 19.58
CA LYS A 159 17.72 12.51 18.14
C LYS A 159 19.09 12.24 17.53
N GLU A 160 20.17 12.55 18.23
CA GLU A 160 21.52 12.37 17.74
C GLU A 160 21.89 10.89 17.65
N VAL A 161 21.54 10.12 18.67
CA VAL A 161 21.72 8.66 18.71
C VAL A 161 20.93 8.00 17.58
N LEU A 162 19.67 8.40 17.38
CA LEU A 162 18.83 7.84 16.32
C LEU A 162 19.37 8.19 14.93
N ASN A 163 19.78 9.43 14.70
CA ASN A 163 20.35 9.85 13.41
C ASN A 163 21.65 9.08 13.10
N ALA A 164 22.53 8.92 14.08
CA ALA A 164 23.75 8.14 13.93
C ALA A 164 23.44 6.64 13.65
N GLY A 165 22.48 6.06 14.37
CA GLY A 165 22.06 4.69 14.16
C GLY A 165 21.45 4.46 12.76
N ILE A 166 20.55 5.33 12.30
CA ILE A 166 19.99 5.26 10.94
C ILE A 166 21.10 5.41 9.88
N ALA A 167 22.00 6.36 10.05
CA ALA A 167 23.12 6.58 9.12
C ALA A 167 24.01 5.32 9.02
N ALA A 168 24.31 4.67 10.14
CA ALA A 168 25.08 3.42 10.16
C ALA A 168 24.36 2.27 9.44
N LEU A 169 23.05 2.09 9.67
CA LEU A 169 22.25 1.06 8.99
C LEU A 169 22.15 1.31 7.49
N VAL A 170 22.01 2.57 7.07
CA VAL A 170 22.00 2.95 5.65
C VAL A 170 23.36 2.66 5.01
N ALA A 171 24.46 3.02 5.69
CA ALA A 171 25.83 2.78 5.18
C ALA A 171 26.16 1.30 5.08
N ALA A 172 25.62 0.47 5.96
CA ALA A 172 25.80 -0.99 5.94
C ALA A 172 25.13 -1.67 4.74
N ALA A 173 24.16 -1.01 4.09
CA ALA A 173 23.49 -1.46 2.87
C ALA A 173 23.01 -2.92 2.94
N HIS A 174 22.43 -3.33 4.06
CA HIS A 174 21.93 -4.69 4.24
C HIS A 174 20.91 -5.05 3.17
N PRO A 175 21.00 -6.26 2.56
CA PRO A 175 20.00 -6.70 1.61
C PRO A 175 18.64 -6.90 2.31
N VAL A 176 17.57 -6.42 1.68
CA VAL A 176 16.20 -6.68 2.13
C VAL A 176 15.70 -7.94 1.45
N THR A 177 15.34 -8.95 2.25
CA THR A 177 14.81 -10.22 1.75
C THR A 177 13.33 -10.34 2.09
N VAL A 178 12.56 -10.99 1.20
CA VAL A 178 11.14 -11.29 1.41
C VAL A 178 11.00 -12.76 1.73
N GLY A 179 10.45 -13.07 2.91
CA GLY A 179 10.15 -14.42 3.36
C GLY A 179 8.67 -14.63 3.58
N ARG A 180 8.30 -15.85 3.93
CA ARG A 180 6.97 -16.22 4.39
C ARG A 180 7.09 -16.80 5.79
N ILE A 181 6.06 -16.61 6.61
CA ILE A 181 5.94 -17.13 7.96
C ILE A 181 4.52 -17.70 8.11
N THR A 182 4.39 -18.83 8.75
CA THR A 182 3.09 -19.44 9.05
C THR A 182 2.47 -18.79 10.30
N ASP A 183 1.15 -18.92 10.46
CA ASP A 183 0.47 -18.44 11.67
C ASP A 183 1.05 -19.08 12.93
N ALA A 184 1.42 -20.37 12.88
CA ALA A 184 2.05 -21.08 14.02
C ALA A 184 3.43 -20.52 14.37
N GLU A 185 4.25 -20.19 13.37
CA GLU A 185 5.57 -19.56 13.62
C GLU A 185 5.41 -18.12 14.15
N LEU A 186 4.39 -17.39 13.69
CA LEU A 186 4.07 -16.06 14.22
C LEU A 186 3.63 -16.14 15.68
N ASP A 187 2.78 -17.10 16.04
CA ASP A 187 2.32 -17.34 17.41
C ASP A 187 3.48 -17.76 18.35
N ALA A 188 4.43 -18.53 17.82
CA ALA A 188 5.63 -18.92 18.56
C ALA A 188 6.60 -17.74 18.79
N ASN A 189 6.52 -16.69 17.99
CA ASN A 189 7.42 -15.54 18.02
C ASN A 189 6.67 -14.19 18.08
N PRO A 190 5.93 -13.89 19.17
CA PRO A 190 5.11 -12.68 19.27
C PRO A 190 5.94 -11.39 19.17
N ALA A 191 7.26 -11.44 19.42
CA ALA A 191 8.17 -10.31 19.27
C ALA A 191 8.33 -9.82 17.81
N LEU A 192 7.89 -10.60 16.83
CA LEU A 192 7.84 -10.17 15.43
C LEU A 192 6.73 -9.12 15.18
N VAL A 193 5.69 -9.08 16.04
CA VAL A 193 4.62 -8.10 15.97
C VAL A 193 4.99 -6.89 16.81
N LYS A 194 5.46 -5.84 16.18
CA LYS A 194 5.85 -4.58 16.87
C LYS A 194 4.67 -3.61 17.04
N SER A 195 3.57 -3.77 16.31
CA SER A 195 2.42 -2.88 16.35
C SER A 195 1.40 -3.32 17.39
N MET A 196 0.93 -2.37 18.21
CA MET A 196 -0.17 -2.59 19.15
C MET A 196 -1.54 -2.50 18.48
N SER A 197 -1.68 -1.69 17.43
CA SER A 197 -2.95 -1.35 16.80
C SER A 197 -3.25 -2.15 15.53
N VAL A 198 -2.21 -2.66 14.85
CA VAL A 198 -2.36 -3.39 13.59
C VAL A 198 -1.79 -4.79 13.76
N GLN A 199 -2.66 -5.78 13.70
CA GLN A 199 -2.25 -7.18 13.70
C GLN A 199 -1.95 -7.63 12.25
N PRO A 200 -0.97 -8.52 12.03
CA PRO A 200 -0.76 -9.16 10.75
C PRO A 200 -2.05 -9.87 10.30
N PRO A 201 -2.38 -9.84 8.98
CA PRO A 201 -3.50 -10.59 8.47
C PRO A 201 -3.31 -12.08 8.72
N ARG A 202 -4.35 -12.77 9.20
CA ARG A 202 -4.35 -14.21 9.51
C ARG A 202 -5.31 -14.96 8.58
N GLY A 203 -5.18 -16.28 8.56
CA GLY A 203 -6.13 -17.17 7.88
C GLY A 203 -5.74 -17.57 6.46
N SER A 204 -4.63 -17.11 5.93
CA SER A 204 -4.07 -17.61 4.67
C SER A 204 -3.11 -18.80 4.86
N GLY A 205 -2.80 -19.15 6.11
CA GLY A 205 -1.80 -20.15 6.49
C GLY A 205 -0.36 -19.72 6.26
N THR A 206 -0.14 -18.60 5.60
CA THR A 206 1.19 -18.03 5.37
C THR A 206 1.16 -16.51 5.36
N GLU A 207 1.95 -15.90 6.24
CA GLU A 207 2.16 -14.47 6.29
C GLU A 207 3.44 -14.06 5.53
N ARG A 208 3.50 -12.79 5.09
CA ARG A 208 4.71 -12.23 4.49
C ARG A 208 5.47 -11.41 5.53
N THR A 209 6.72 -11.76 5.74
CA THR A 209 7.67 -10.91 6.47
C THR A 209 8.73 -10.36 5.52
N ILE A 210 9.09 -9.09 5.71
CA ILE A 210 10.28 -8.47 5.10
C ILE A 210 11.35 -8.49 6.18
N ARG A 211 12.48 -9.09 5.90
CA ARG A 211 13.66 -9.13 6.79
C ARG A 211 14.86 -8.54 6.09
#